data_4a40a811aba1e9652908653444c8e2a1
#
_entry.id   4a40a811aba1e9652908653444c8e2a1
#
_cell.length_a   1.000
_cell.length_b   1.000
_cell.length_c   1.000
_cell.angle_alpha   90.00
_cell.angle_beta   90.00
_cell.angle_gamma   90.00
#
_symmetry.space_group_name_H-M   'P 1'
#
loop_
_entity.id
_entity.type
_entity.pdbx_description
1 polymer ?
#
loop_
_entity_poly.entity_id
_entity_poly.type
_entity_poly.pdbx_seq_one_letter_code
_entity_poly.pdbx_strand_id
1 'polypeptide(L)'
;MFGLDPTLLFLLFFCLFAACAFEFVNGFHDTANAVATVIYTHSLKPTQAVVWSGFMNFLGLLTGGVGVTMSIIGLLPTELLIDSNVYHSMAMALSLLISAILWNLGTWYLGIPASSSHTLIGSIIGIGVGHALLPENSNKGISAINWDKAIEIGQALLLSPLFGFALAIILMYILKKTVQNKAIFKEPKKNTPPPLWIRAILVTTCTLVSFFHGRNDGQKGIGLVMVILIAFLPGYFAVNTNLDLVEVKTSLIQVRQIVAKIDTVPLSEKEVESYHKVLKAGDELDTILVDGLTTAKLSVDQKFQIRKAALTINKNAKKLIESESVALSATDLNALKRATAGKKAPFFSFGASSSSGIAGITDFAPAWVMWLVALSLGLGTMV
;
A
#
# COMPACT_ATOMS: atom_id res chain seq x y z
N MET A 1 12.15 -18.07 20.17
CA MET A 1 11.73 -17.98 18.78
C MET A 1 12.20 -16.63 18.23
N PHE A 2 12.86 -16.56 17.08
CA PHE A 2 13.42 -15.33 16.47
C PHE A 2 14.41 -14.53 17.35
N GLY A 3 14.92 -15.04 18.45
CA GLY A 3 15.79 -14.31 19.37
C GLY A 3 15.08 -13.23 20.23
N LEU A 4 13.76 -13.14 20.15
CA LEU A 4 12.95 -12.24 20.97
C LEU A 4 12.71 -12.85 22.36
N ASP A 5 12.66 -11.97 23.38
CA ASP A 5 12.18 -12.34 24.70
C ASP A 5 10.66 -12.65 24.67
N PRO A 6 10.11 -13.35 25.69
CA PRO A 6 8.70 -13.74 25.70
C PRO A 6 7.72 -12.55 25.60
N THR A 7 8.06 -11.40 26.17
CA THR A 7 7.22 -10.20 26.14
C THR A 7 7.15 -9.61 24.73
N LEU A 8 8.29 -9.45 24.07
CA LEU A 8 8.35 -8.98 22.68
C LEU A 8 7.66 -9.95 21.73
N LEU A 9 7.80 -11.25 21.97
CA LEU A 9 7.12 -12.28 21.17
C LEU A 9 5.59 -12.18 21.32
N PHE A 10 5.08 -12.04 22.55
CA PHE A 10 3.66 -11.82 22.80
C PHE A 10 3.15 -10.56 22.10
N LEU A 11 3.88 -9.47 22.21
CA LEU A 11 3.52 -8.19 21.60
C LEU A 11 3.55 -8.23 20.07
N LEU A 12 4.50 -8.95 19.48
CA LEU A 12 4.52 -9.21 18.03
C LEU A 12 3.23 -9.90 17.56
N PHE A 13 2.85 -11.00 18.23
CA PHE A 13 1.62 -11.71 17.88
C PHE A 13 0.38 -10.85 18.11
N PHE A 14 0.36 -10.05 19.17
CA PHE A 14 -0.74 -9.13 19.45
C PHE A 14 -0.87 -8.05 18.36
N CYS A 15 0.24 -7.45 17.90
CA CYS A 15 0.25 -6.50 16.79
C CYS A 15 -0.22 -7.14 15.47
N LEU A 16 0.25 -8.36 15.18
CA LEU A 16 -0.19 -9.10 13.98
C LEU A 16 -1.68 -9.43 14.04
N PHE A 17 -2.18 -9.85 15.20
CA PHE A 17 -3.60 -10.06 15.43
C PHE A 17 -4.41 -8.77 15.22
N ALA A 18 -3.93 -7.64 15.76
CA ALA A 18 -4.59 -6.34 15.57
C ALA A 18 -4.60 -5.93 14.09
N ALA A 19 -3.53 -6.19 13.34
CA ALA A 19 -3.51 -5.94 11.89
C ALA A 19 -4.53 -6.82 11.13
N CYS A 20 -4.63 -8.10 11.49
CA CYS A 20 -5.66 -8.99 10.95
C CYS A 20 -7.07 -8.55 11.33
N ALA A 21 -7.27 -8.10 12.57
CA ALA A 21 -8.55 -7.56 13.04
C ALA A 21 -8.94 -6.28 12.28
N PHE A 22 -7.98 -5.39 12.02
CA PHE A 22 -8.21 -4.22 11.18
C PHE A 22 -8.70 -4.62 9.77
N GLU A 23 -8.05 -5.59 9.13
CA GLU A 23 -8.47 -6.05 7.80
C GLU A 23 -9.80 -6.79 7.81
N PHE A 24 -10.08 -7.54 8.86
CA PHE A 24 -11.40 -8.15 9.05
C PHE A 24 -12.50 -7.08 9.16
N VAL A 25 -12.26 -6.04 9.98
CA VAL A 25 -13.18 -4.90 10.11
C VAL A 25 -13.33 -4.16 8.78
N ASN A 26 -12.24 -3.94 8.04
CA ASN A 26 -12.25 -3.35 6.71
C ASN A 26 -13.12 -4.17 5.74
N GLY A 27 -13.02 -5.50 5.79
CA GLY A 27 -13.81 -6.41 4.96
C GLY A 27 -15.31 -6.21 5.14
N PHE A 28 -15.85 -6.28 6.36
CA PHE A 28 -17.29 -6.16 6.57
C PHE A 28 -17.80 -4.72 6.44
N HIS A 29 -16.98 -3.73 6.76
CA HIS A 29 -17.34 -2.31 6.63
C HIS A 29 -17.69 -1.93 5.19
N ASP A 30 -16.94 -2.44 4.22
CA ASP A 30 -17.08 -2.08 2.81
C ASP A 30 -17.91 -3.07 1.97
N THR A 31 -18.37 -4.17 2.57
CA THR A 31 -19.16 -5.22 1.87
C THR A 31 -20.40 -4.66 1.19
N ALA A 32 -21.14 -3.76 1.83
CA ALA A 32 -22.37 -3.18 1.32
C ALA A 32 -22.20 -2.52 -0.05
N ASN A 33 -21.07 -1.87 -0.29
CA ASN A 33 -20.76 -1.18 -1.55
C ASN A 33 -20.77 -2.14 -2.77
N ALA A 34 -20.35 -3.39 -2.57
CA ALA A 34 -20.29 -4.39 -3.62
C ALA A 34 -21.62 -5.15 -3.80
N VAL A 35 -22.33 -5.46 -2.69
CA VAL A 35 -23.44 -6.41 -2.70
C VAL A 35 -24.82 -5.75 -2.71
N ALA A 36 -24.96 -4.47 -2.34
CA ALA A 36 -26.25 -3.81 -2.21
C ALA A 36 -27.10 -3.92 -3.48
N THR A 37 -26.52 -3.71 -4.65
CA THR A 37 -27.26 -3.74 -5.93
C THR A 37 -27.80 -5.13 -6.26
N VAL A 38 -27.02 -6.20 -6.04
CA VAL A 38 -27.45 -7.57 -6.34
C VAL A 38 -28.46 -8.10 -5.32
N ILE A 39 -28.43 -7.62 -4.08
CA ILE A 39 -29.39 -7.96 -3.03
C ILE A 39 -30.71 -7.21 -3.27
N TYR A 40 -30.63 -5.88 -3.46
CA TYR A 40 -31.78 -5.01 -3.68
C TYR A 40 -32.59 -5.41 -4.91
N THR A 41 -31.92 -5.81 -5.98
CA THR A 41 -32.58 -6.28 -7.24
C THR A 41 -33.01 -7.75 -7.21
N HIS A 42 -32.82 -8.46 -6.09
CA HIS A 42 -33.04 -9.89 -5.97
C HIS A 42 -32.26 -10.74 -6.99
N SER A 43 -31.15 -10.24 -7.49
CA SER A 43 -30.24 -10.97 -8.40
C SER A 43 -29.52 -12.12 -7.71
N LEU A 44 -29.13 -11.93 -6.44
CA LEU A 44 -28.57 -12.95 -5.55
C LEU A 44 -29.28 -12.89 -4.20
N LYS A 45 -29.32 -14.03 -3.49
CA LYS A 45 -29.72 -14.06 -2.08
C LYS A 45 -28.63 -13.36 -1.23
N PRO A 46 -28.99 -12.69 -0.11
CA PRO A 46 -28.01 -11.98 0.73
C PRO A 46 -26.77 -12.81 1.07
N THR A 47 -26.97 -14.02 1.60
CA THR A 47 -25.86 -14.93 1.95
C THR A 47 -25.00 -15.29 0.74
N GLN A 48 -25.61 -15.53 -0.42
CA GLN A 48 -24.85 -15.84 -1.64
C GLN A 48 -24.03 -14.64 -2.10
N ALA A 49 -24.57 -13.42 -2.00
CA ALA A 49 -23.91 -12.20 -2.39
C ALA A 49 -22.68 -11.91 -1.50
N VAL A 50 -22.81 -12.02 -0.17
CA VAL A 50 -21.69 -11.74 0.75
C VAL A 50 -20.59 -12.81 0.68
N VAL A 51 -20.95 -14.10 0.60
CA VAL A 51 -19.97 -15.19 0.43
C VAL A 51 -19.23 -15.05 -0.90
N TRP A 52 -19.93 -14.74 -1.98
CA TRP A 52 -19.32 -14.50 -3.28
C TRP A 52 -18.39 -13.28 -3.26
N SER A 53 -18.84 -12.19 -2.66
CA SER A 53 -18.05 -10.97 -2.51
C SER A 53 -16.76 -11.23 -1.70
N GLY A 54 -16.85 -11.93 -0.57
CA GLY A 54 -15.71 -12.30 0.24
C GLY A 54 -14.70 -13.18 -0.49
N PHE A 55 -15.18 -14.14 -1.28
CA PHE A 55 -14.33 -14.98 -2.12
C PHE A 55 -13.62 -14.15 -3.22
N MET A 56 -14.31 -13.20 -3.82
CA MET A 56 -13.73 -12.31 -4.83
C MET A 56 -12.71 -11.32 -4.21
N ASN A 57 -12.98 -10.79 -3.01
CA ASN A 57 -12.02 -9.98 -2.25
C ASN A 57 -10.74 -10.76 -1.96
N PHE A 58 -10.89 -11.98 -1.47
CA PHE A 58 -9.76 -12.89 -1.22
C PHE A 58 -8.91 -13.11 -2.48
N LEU A 59 -9.53 -13.46 -3.60
CA LEU A 59 -8.84 -13.65 -4.87
C LEU A 59 -8.20 -12.36 -5.38
N GLY A 60 -8.90 -11.24 -5.24
CA GLY A 60 -8.41 -9.92 -5.65
C GLY A 60 -7.10 -9.59 -4.95
N LEU A 61 -7.02 -9.79 -3.63
CA LEU A 61 -5.80 -9.55 -2.87
C LEU A 61 -4.66 -10.47 -3.30
N LEU A 62 -4.90 -11.78 -3.41
CA LEU A 62 -3.86 -12.74 -3.80
C LEU A 62 -3.27 -12.47 -5.20
N THR A 63 -4.03 -11.80 -6.07
CA THR A 63 -3.57 -11.40 -7.40
C THR A 63 -3.07 -9.97 -7.45
N GLY A 64 -3.14 -9.25 -6.32
CA GLY A 64 -2.65 -7.89 -6.18
C GLY A 64 -1.11 -7.81 -6.13
N GLY A 65 -0.58 -6.65 -6.48
CA GLY A 65 0.84 -6.32 -6.26
C GLY A 65 1.05 -5.67 -4.89
N VAL A 66 2.23 -5.12 -4.66
CA VAL A 66 2.59 -4.41 -3.41
C VAL A 66 2.65 -2.88 -3.56
N GLY A 67 2.13 -2.32 -4.65
CA GLY A 67 2.27 -0.89 -4.94
C GLY A 67 1.59 0.03 -3.91
N VAL A 68 0.36 -0.27 -3.49
CA VAL A 68 -0.35 0.48 -2.44
C VAL A 68 0.30 0.23 -1.08
N THR A 69 0.75 -1.00 -0.81
CA THR A 69 1.54 -1.37 0.37
C THR A 69 2.72 -0.41 0.56
N MET A 70 3.51 -0.20 -0.50
CA MET A 70 4.70 0.66 -0.44
C MET A 70 4.33 2.14 -0.26
N SER A 71 3.21 2.58 -0.81
CA SER A 71 2.70 3.94 -0.58
C SER A 71 2.35 4.18 0.89
N ILE A 72 1.76 3.20 1.56
CA ILE A 72 1.41 3.27 2.98
C ILE A 72 2.66 3.25 3.86
N ILE A 73 3.60 2.32 3.58
CA ILE A 73 4.88 2.26 4.30
C ILE A 73 5.63 3.59 4.15
N GLY A 74 5.60 4.20 2.95
CA GLY A 74 6.24 5.49 2.69
C GLY A 74 5.57 6.71 3.37
N LEU A 75 4.33 6.55 3.88
CA LEU A 75 3.63 7.59 4.63
C LEU A 75 3.98 7.56 6.12
N LEU A 76 4.36 6.38 6.62
CA LEU A 76 4.68 6.20 8.03
C LEU A 76 5.93 7.02 8.41
N PRO A 77 5.95 7.57 9.63
CA PRO A 77 7.17 8.18 10.17
C PRO A 77 8.34 7.20 10.07
N THR A 78 9.50 7.69 9.64
CA THR A 78 10.71 6.86 9.51
C THR A 78 11.11 6.24 10.84
N GLU A 79 10.82 6.91 11.93
CA GLU A 79 11.08 6.49 13.30
C GLU A 79 10.33 5.18 13.63
N LEU A 80 9.13 4.98 13.12
CA LEU A 80 8.38 3.73 13.29
C LEU A 80 9.11 2.53 12.68
N LEU A 81 9.90 2.76 11.64
CA LEU A 81 10.62 1.72 10.90
C LEU A 81 12.08 1.54 11.37
N ILE A 82 12.67 2.54 12.02
CA ILE A 82 14.12 2.62 12.26
C ILE A 82 14.43 2.99 13.73
N ASP A 83 13.42 3.08 14.60
CA ASP A 83 13.67 3.37 16.00
C ASP A 83 14.48 2.22 16.64
N SER A 84 15.55 2.59 17.35
CA SER A 84 16.33 1.65 18.15
C SER A 84 15.53 1.09 19.32
N ASN A 85 14.45 1.78 19.72
CA ASN A 85 13.53 1.35 20.76
C ASN A 85 12.30 0.65 20.16
N VAL A 86 12.32 -0.68 20.15
CA VAL A 86 11.24 -1.52 19.62
C VAL A 86 9.90 -1.22 20.30
N TYR A 87 9.89 -0.82 21.58
CA TYR A 87 8.66 -0.49 22.29
C TYR A 87 7.99 0.79 21.77
N HIS A 88 8.75 1.79 21.32
CA HIS A 88 8.18 2.98 20.68
C HIS A 88 7.53 2.64 19.35
N SER A 89 8.22 1.91 18.48
CA SER A 89 7.66 1.45 17.20
C SER A 89 6.38 0.64 17.40
N MET A 90 6.35 -0.19 18.43
CA MET A 90 5.20 -1.00 18.79
C MET A 90 4.04 -0.15 19.30
N ALA A 91 4.30 0.80 20.20
CA ALA A 91 3.27 1.70 20.71
C ALA A 91 2.64 2.51 19.58
N MET A 92 3.45 2.99 18.63
CA MET A 92 2.98 3.69 17.44
C MET A 92 2.12 2.78 16.54
N ALA A 93 2.58 1.55 16.27
CA ALA A 93 1.84 0.59 15.43
C ALA A 93 0.50 0.20 16.08
N LEU A 94 0.47 -0.08 17.38
CA LEU A 94 -0.77 -0.38 18.11
C LEU A 94 -1.72 0.81 18.16
N SER A 95 -1.21 2.01 18.41
CA SER A 95 -2.03 3.23 18.42
C SER A 95 -2.69 3.48 17.08
N LEU A 96 -1.95 3.25 15.99
CA LEU A 96 -2.48 3.32 14.62
C LEU A 96 -3.62 2.33 14.41
N LEU A 97 -3.37 1.05 14.71
CA LEU A 97 -4.35 -0.02 14.49
C LEU A 97 -5.59 0.15 15.37
N ILE A 98 -5.41 0.42 16.66
CA ILE A 98 -6.52 0.59 17.60
C ILE A 98 -7.37 1.79 17.21
N SER A 99 -6.76 2.94 16.88
CA SER A 99 -7.52 4.12 16.48
C SER A 99 -8.31 3.89 15.18
N ALA A 100 -7.71 3.19 14.20
CA ALA A 100 -8.38 2.87 12.95
C ALA A 100 -9.52 1.85 13.16
N ILE A 101 -9.32 0.83 13.97
CA ILE A 101 -10.36 -0.17 14.31
C ILE A 101 -11.51 0.50 15.06
N LEU A 102 -11.23 1.29 16.09
CA LEU A 102 -12.26 1.97 16.88
C LEU A 102 -13.09 2.93 16.02
N TRP A 103 -12.44 3.67 15.12
CA TRP A 103 -13.16 4.56 14.21
C TRP A 103 -14.07 3.79 13.24
N ASN A 104 -13.55 2.75 12.59
CA ASN A 104 -14.32 1.95 11.66
C ASN A 104 -15.49 1.22 12.36
N LEU A 105 -15.26 0.63 13.52
CA LEU A 105 -16.32 0.00 14.31
C LEU A 105 -17.36 1.01 14.79
N GLY A 106 -16.92 2.18 15.27
CA GLY A 106 -17.80 3.25 15.73
C GLY A 106 -18.69 3.78 14.61
N THR A 107 -18.14 4.07 13.44
CA THR A 107 -18.90 4.55 12.29
C THR A 107 -19.84 3.47 11.77
N TRP A 108 -19.42 2.21 11.72
CA TRP A 108 -20.26 1.09 11.35
C TRP A 108 -21.44 0.93 12.33
N TYR A 109 -21.19 0.92 13.64
CA TYR A 109 -22.24 0.79 14.66
C TYR A 109 -23.27 1.93 14.60
N LEU A 110 -22.82 3.16 14.30
CA LEU A 110 -23.69 4.33 14.19
C LEU A 110 -24.35 4.46 12.79
N GLY A 111 -24.03 3.56 11.84
CA GLY A 111 -24.54 3.64 10.45
C GLY A 111 -24.02 4.85 9.69
N ILE A 112 -22.87 5.41 10.08
CA ILE A 112 -22.26 6.56 9.41
C ILE A 112 -21.33 6.04 8.30
N PRO A 113 -21.55 6.43 7.03
CA PRO A 113 -20.66 6.03 5.95
C PRO A 113 -19.26 6.64 6.16
N ALA A 114 -18.26 5.80 6.18
CA ALA A 114 -16.86 6.21 6.34
C ALA A 114 -15.97 5.46 5.36
N SER A 115 -14.77 5.97 5.13
CA SER A 115 -13.76 5.35 4.28
C SER A 115 -12.64 4.78 5.15
N SER A 116 -12.43 3.49 5.10
CA SER A 116 -11.33 2.82 5.80
C SER A 116 -9.95 3.35 5.39
N SER A 117 -9.80 3.81 4.13
CA SER A 117 -8.57 4.47 3.66
C SER A 117 -8.34 5.81 4.34
N HIS A 118 -9.36 6.66 4.44
CA HIS A 118 -9.25 7.93 5.15
C HIS A 118 -8.95 7.72 6.64
N THR A 119 -9.61 6.74 7.25
CA THR A 119 -9.38 6.37 8.64
C THR A 119 -7.92 5.96 8.86
N LEU A 120 -7.38 5.08 8.02
CA LEU A 120 -6.00 4.62 8.13
C LEU A 120 -5.00 5.76 7.97
N ILE A 121 -5.19 6.62 6.96
CA ILE A 121 -4.30 7.76 6.70
C ILE A 121 -4.38 8.78 7.83
N GLY A 122 -5.58 9.07 8.33
CA GLY A 122 -5.78 9.92 9.49
C GLY A 122 -5.07 9.38 10.74
N SER A 123 -5.14 8.06 10.97
CA SER A 123 -4.44 7.40 12.06
C SER A 123 -2.91 7.50 11.90
N ILE A 124 -2.37 7.32 10.69
CA ILE A 124 -0.93 7.48 10.40
C ILE A 124 -0.46 8.91 10.69
N ILE A 125 -1.21 9.91 10.20
CA ILE A 125 -0.88 11.33 10.45
C ILE A 125 -0.98 11.62 11.96
N GLY A 126 -2.02 11.10 12.63
CA GLY A 126 -2.24 11.27 14.05
C GLY A 126 -1.10 10.74 14.91
N ILE A 127 -0.60 9.54 14.64
CA ILE A 127 0.56 9.01 15.35
C ILE A 127 1.85 9.79 15.05
N GLY A 128 2.01 10.26 13.80
CA GLY A 128 3.13 11.12 13.44
C GLY A 128 3.15 12.44 14.21
N VAL A 129 1.98 13.08 14.34
CA VAL A 129 1.81 14.28 15.16
C VAL A 129 2.06 13.97 16.64
N GLY A 130 1.47 12.87 17.17
CA GLY A 130 1.67 12.45 18.56
C GLY A 130 3.15 12.20 18.86
N HIS A 131 3.87 11.50 17.99
CA HIS A 131 5.31 11.27 18.12
C HIS A 131 6.12 12.57 18.11
N ALA A 132 5.77 13.52 17.24
CA ALA A 132 6.42 14.82 17.15
C ALA A 132 6.21 15.70 18.42
N LEU A 133 5.10 15.49 19.14
CA LEU A 133 4.78 16.21 20.37
C LEU A 133 5.41 15.61 21.62
N LEU A 134 6.04 14.44 21.54
CA LEU A 134 6.77 13.88 22.68
C LEU A 134 7.95 14.79 23.06
N PRO A 135 8.20 15.01 24.38
CA PRO A 135 9.27 15.88 24.85
C PRO A 135 10.65 15.56 24.24
N GLU A 136 10.91 14.29 24.02
CA GLU A 136 12.15 13.74 23.47
C GLU A 136 12.37 14.14 22.01
N ASN A 137 11.28 14.46 21.28
CA ASN A 137 11.28 14.80 19.86
C ASN A 137 10.96 16.27 19.57
N SER A 138 10.85 17.10 20.61
CA SER A 138 10.49 18.53 20.49
C SER A 138 11.37 19.33 19.53
N ASN A 139 12.63 18.90 19.35
CA ASN A 139 13.58 19.53 18.42
C ASN A 139 13.30 19.20 16.93
N LYS A 140 12.58 18.12 16.63
CA LYS A 140 12.25 17.72 15.25
C LYS A 140 10.91 18.27 14.77
N GLY A 141 10.01 18.55 15.72
CA GLY A 141 8.68 19.10 15.44
C GLY A 141 7.88 18.26 14.44
N ILE A 142 6.86 18.87 13.85
CA ILE A 142 5.95 18.26 12.87
C ILE A 142 6.67 17.93 11.53
N SER A 143 7.92 18.36 11.36
CA SER A 143 8.74 18.08 10.16
C SER A 143 9.11 16.60 9.98
N ALA A 144 8.96 15.77 11.01
CA ALA A 144 9.16 14.31 10.93
C ALA A 144 8.11 13.63 10.04
N ILE A 145 6.95 14.27 9.81
CA ILE A 145 5.89 13.76 8.94
C ILE A 145 6.24 14.04 7.48
N ASN A 146 6.03 13.06 6.61
CA ASN A 146 6.17 13.24 5.17
C ASN A 146 4.96 14.02 4.60
N TRP A 147 4.95 15.35 4.78
CA TRP A 147 3.85 16.21 4.35
C TRP A 147 3.64 16.20 2.84
N ASP A 148 4.71 16.08 2.04
CA ASP A 148 4.59 15.98 0.58
C ASP A 148 3.72 14.78 0.20
N LYS A 149 3.96 13.63 0.86
CA LYS A 149 3.18 12.41 0.63
C LYS A 149 1.77 12.50 1.22
N ALA A 150 1.61 13.12 2.37
CA ALA A 150 0.29 13.33 2.99
C ALA A 150 -0.60 14.23 2.11
N ILE A 151 -0.04 15.29 1.52
CA ILE A 151 -0.74 16.18 0.60
C ILE A 151 -1.09 15.46 -0.71
N GLU A 152 -0.14 14.70 -1.31
CA GLU A 152 -0.40 13.91 -2.53
C GLU A 152 -1.59 12.96 -2.32
N ILE A 153 -1.61 12.25 -1.20
CA ILE A 153 -2.70 11.32 -0.87
C ILE A 153 -3.98 12.09 -0.55
N GLY A 154 -3.90 13.18 0.21
CA GLY A 154 -5.05 14.03 0.51
C GLY A 154 -5.73 14.57 -0.75
N GLN A 155 -4.94 15.01 -1.73
CA GLN A 155 -5.46 15.45 -3.03
C GLN A 155 -6.14 14.29 -3.79
N ALA A 156 -5.52 13.10 -3.81
CA ALA A 156 -6.11 11.93 -4.45
C ALA A 156 -7.44 11.54 -3.81
N LEU A 157 -7.53 11.57 -2.47
CA LEU A 157 -8.75 11.27 -1.71
C LEU A 157 -9.85 12.33 -1.91
N LEU A 158 -9.50 13.59 -2.11
CA LEU A 158 -10.44 14.65 -2.40
C LEU A 158 -10.97 14.57 -3.84
N LEU A 159 -10.09 14.29 -4.80
CA LEU A 159 -10.46 14.28 -6.22
C LEU A 159 -11.21 13.02 -6.63
N SER A 160 -10.89 11.85 -6.04
CA SER A 160 -11.49 10.58 -6.45
C SER A 160 -13.02 10.53 -6.32
N PRO A 161 -13.68 11.05 -5.25
CA PRO A 161 -15.13 11.11 -5.18
C PRO A 161 -15.74 12.02 -6.26
N LEU A 162 -15.09 13.14 -6.60
CA LEU A 162 -15.55 14.06 -7.65
C LEU A 162 -15.53 13.39 -9.02
N PHE A 163 -14.45 12.67 -9.34
CA PHE A 163 -14.36 11.88 -10.57
C PHE A 163 -15.40 10.76 -10.61
N GLY A 164 -15.58 10.02 -9.51
CA GLY A 164 -16.57 8.95 -9.41
C GLY A 164 -17.98 9.48 -9.61
N PHE A 165 -18.32 10.59 -8.98
CA PHE A 165 -19.61 11.27 -9.12
C PHE A 165 -19.87 11.75 -10.56
N ALA A 166 -18.89 12.42 -11.16
CA ALA A 166 -18.98 12.90 -12.53
C ALA A 166 -19.17 11.75 -13.54
N LEU A 167 -18.36 10.69 -13.41
CA LEU A 167 -18.46 9.52 -14.28
C LEU A 167 -19.78 8.79 -14.13
N ALA A 168 -20.32 8.69 -12.91
CA ALA A 168 -21.64 8.08 -12.66
C ALA A 168 -22.78 8.88 -13.33
N ILE A 169 -22.74 10.23 -13.27
CA ILE A 169 -23.70 11.09 -13.96
C ILE A 169 -23.60 10.93 -15.47
N ILE A 170 -22.38 10.98 -16.01
CA ILE A 170 -22.15 10.85 -17.46
C ILE A 170 -22.67 9.49 -17.95
N LEU A 171 -22.30 8.41 -17.25
CA LEU A 171 -22.74 7.06 -17.59
C LEU A 171 -24.25 6.93 -17.54
N MET A 172 -24.89 7.43 -16.48
CA MET A 172 -26.35 7.40 -16.36
C MET A 172 -27.04 8.21 -17.47
N TYR A 173 -26.49 9.38 -17.84
CA TYR A 173 -26.99 10.18 -18.95
C TYR A 173 -26.89 9.44 -20.28
N ILE A 174 -25.72 8.81 -20.57
CA ILE A 174 -25.53 8.00 -21.76
C ILE A 174 -26.51 6.84 -21.80
N LEU A 175 -26.65 6.08 -20.71
CA LEU A 175 -27.58 4.96 -20.63
C LEU A 175 -29.02 5.39 -20.86
N LYS A 176 -29.47 6.48 -20.24
CA LYS A 176 -30.84 7.01 -20.46
C LYS A 176 -31.10 7.44 -21.89
N LYS A 177 -30.06 7.89 -22.62
CA LYS A 177 -30.19 8.32 -24.01
C LYS A 177 -30.09 7.17 -25.00
N THR A 178 -29.28 6.16 -24.73
CA THR A 178 -29.01 5.03 -25.66
C THR A 178 -29.95 3.86 -25.44
N VAL A 179 -30.37 3.58 -24.21
CA VAL A 179 -31.19 2.42 -23.90
C VAL A 179 -32.67 2.76 -24.05
N GLN A 180 -33.32 2.14 -25.06
CA GLN A 180 -34.72 2.38 -25.37
C GLN A 180 -35.68 1.73 -24.36
N ASN A 181 -35.25 0.63 -23.72
CA ASN A 181 -36.08 -0.10 -22.75
C ASN A 181 -36.12 0.62 -21.40
N LYS A 182 -37.15 1.46 -21.22
CA LYS A 182 -37.36 2.24 -19.98
C LYS A 182 -37.64 1.37 -18.74
N ALA A 183 -37.90 0.07 -18.91
CA ALA A 183 -38.17 -0.82 -17.77
C ALA A 183 -36.96 -1.01 -16.86
N ILE A 184 -35.72 -0.86 -17.39
CA ILE A 184 -34.51 -1.01 -16.60
C ILE A 184 -34.25 0.17 -15.62
N PHE A 185 -34.93 1.30 -15.83
CA PHE A 185 -34.86 2.48 -14.96
C PHE A 185 -35.97 2.55 -13.93
N LYS A 186 -36.84 1.52 -13.88
CA LYS A 186 -37.92 1.40 -12.90
C LYS A 186 -37.43 0.62 -11.69
N GLU A 187 -38.09 0.90 -10.56
CA GLU A 187 -37.88 0.15 -9.33
C GLU A 187 -38.08 -1.35 -9.54
N PRO A 188 -37.17 -2.21 -8.97
CA PRO A 188 -37.33 -3.66 -9.06
C PRO A 188 -38.66 -4.12 -8.45
N LYS A 189 -39.34 -5.08 -9.09
CA LYS A 189 -40.53 -5.68 -8.51
C LYS A 189 -40.17 -6.51 -7.28
N LYS A 190 -40.93 -6.39 -6.19
CA LYS A 190 -40.70 -7.17 -4.97
C LYS A 190 -40.65 -8.68 -5.29
N ASN A 191 -39.62 -9.33 -4.75
CA ASN A 191 -39.39 -10.79 -4.81
C ASN A 191 -39.29 -11.41 -6.22
N THR A 192 -39.06 -10.61 -7.25
CA THR A 192 -38.84 -11.13 -8.61
C THR A 192 -37.47 -10.76 -9.11
N PRO A 193 -36.64 -11.75 -9.48
CA PRO A 193 -35.31 -11.44 -10.05
C PRO A 193 -35.47 -10.77 -11.42
N PRO A 194 -34.51 -9.90 -11.81
CA PRO A 194 -34.53 -9.27 -13.12
C PRO A 194 -34.30 -10.32 -14.24
N PRO A 195 -34.56 -9.96 -15.51
CA PRO A 195 -34.21 -10.81 -16.64
C PRO A 195 -32.75 -11.27 -16.60
N LEU A 196 -32.46 -12.46 -17.13
CA LEU A 196 -31.14 -13.11 -17.02
C LEU A 196 -29.99 -12.22 -17.46
N TRP A 197 -30.15 -11.47 -18.54
CA TRP A 197 -29.07 -10.59 -19.03
C TRP A 197 -28.77 -9.42 -18.08
N ILE A 198 -29.80 -8.81 -17.44
CA ILE A 198 -29.64 -7.78 -16.42
C ILE A 198 -28.98 -8.39 -15.19
N ARG A 199 -29.47 -9.56 -14.76
CA ARG A 199 -28.90 -10.30 -13.63
C ARG A 199 -27.42 -10.62 -13.87
N ALA A 200 -27.04 -11.06 -15.08
CA ALA A 200 -25.66 -11.33 -15.43
C ALA A 200 -24.78 -10.07 -15.30
N ILE A 201 -25.24 -8.91 -15.78
CA ILE A 201 -24.52 -7.65 -15.64
C ILE A 201 -24.35 -7.29 -14.16
N LEU A 202 -25.41 -7.37 -13.36
CA LEU A 202 -25.36 -7.02 -11.93
C LEU A 202 -24.41 -7.95 -11.15
N VAL A 203 -24.45 -9.26 -11.42
CA VAL A 203 -23.52 -10.21 -10.79
C VAL A 203 -22.08 -9.96 -11.24
N THR A 204 -21.87 -9.66 -12.53
CA THR A 204 -20.52 -9.32 -13.04
C THR A 204 -19.99 -8.06 -12.39
N THR A 205 -20.79 -7.01 -12.27
CA THR A 205 -20.37 -5.77 -11.59
C THR A 205 -20.05 -6.01 -10.12
N CYS A 206 -20.88 -6.76 -9.39
CA CYS A 206 -20.62 -7.18 -8.01
C CYS A 206 -19.27 -7.93 -7.91
N THR A 207 -19.03 -8.88 -8.81
CA THR A 207 -17.79 -9.67 -8.90
C THR A 207 -16.57 -8.77 -9.10
N LEU A 208 -16.63 -7.85 -10.08
CA LEU A 208 -15.52 -6.95 -10.39
C LEU A 208 -15.27 -5.95 -9.27
N VAL A 209 -16.32 -5.37 -8.69
CA VAL A 209 -16.18 -4.44 -7.55
C VAL A 209 -15.51 -5.15 -6.39
N SER A 210 -15.99 -6.35 -6.01
CA SER A 210 -15.40 -7.13 -4.92
C SER A 210 -13.95 -7.51 -5.21
N PHE A 211 -13.66 -7.97 -6.42
CA PHE A 211 -12.30 -8.36 -6.82
C PHE A 211 -11.31 -7.18 -6.77
N PHE A 212 -11.69 -6.03 -7.36
CA PHE A 212 -10.82 -4.86 -7.36
C PHE A 212 -10.74 -4.18 -5.99
N HIS A 213 -11.77 -4.28 -5.15
CA HIS A 213 -11.72 -3.85 -3.76
C HIS A 213 -10.66 -4.67 -3.01
N GLY A 214 -10.74 -6.00 -3.03
CA GLY A 214 -9.73 -6.85 -2.40
C GLY A 214 -8.31 -6.61 -2.92
N ARG A 215 -8.19 -6.41 -4.25
CA ARG A 215 -6.90 -6.11 -4.88
C ARG A 215 -6.28 -4.80 -4.41
N ASN A 216 -7.09 -3.78 -4.12
CA ASN A 216 -6.64 -2.47 -3.65
C ASN A 216 -6.51 -2.42 -2.13
N ASP A 217 -7.59 -2.73 -1.44
CA ASP A 217 -7.71 -2.50 -0.02
C ASP A 217 -6.90 -3.49 0.81
N GLY A 218 -6.83 -4.73 0.38
CA GLY A 218 -6.00 -5.72 1.06
C GLY A 218 -4.50 -5.41 1.05
N GLN A 219 -4.01 -4.59 0.11
CA GLN A 219 -2.62 -4.15 0.13
C GLN A 219 -2.30 -3.26 1.34
N LYS A 220 -3.29 -2.61 1.95
CA LYS A 220 -3.11 -1.81 3.18
C LYS A 220 -2.74 -2.72 4.35
N GLY A 221 -3.45 -3.83 4.51
CA GLY A 221 -3.14 -4.82 5.53
C GLY A 221 -1.79 -5.49 5.34
N ILE A 222 -1.41 -5.80 4.09
CA ILE A 222 -0.05 -6.27 3.79
C ILE A 222 0.97 -5.23 4.27
N GLY A 223 0.73 -3.93 3.99
CA GLY A 223 1.61 -2.84 4.44
C GLY A 223 1.75 -2.80 5.96
N LEU A 224 0.64 -2.87 6.69
CA LEU A 224 0.63 -2.85 8.14
C LEU A 224 1.36 -4.05 8.76
N VAL A 225 1.10 -5.26 8.24
CA VAL A 225 1.79 -6.48 8.68
C VAL A 225 3.29 -6.37 8.39
N MET A 226 3.69 -5.89 7.21
CA MET A 226 5.11 -5.71 6.87
C MET A 226 5.81 -4.70 7.76
N VAL A 227 5.13 -3.59 8.11
CA VAL A 227 5.68 -2.59 9.05
C VAL A 227 5.95 -3.23 10.41
N ILE A 228 5.00 -4.00 10.95
CA ILE A 228 5.16 -4.71 12.21
C ILE A 228 6.35 -5.70 12.13
N LEU A 229 6.40 -6.50 11.06
CA LEU A 229 7.47 -7.47 10.87
C LEU A 229 8.84 -6.81 10.74
N ILE A 230 8.96 -5.68 10.05
CA ILE A 230 10.21 -4.95 9.91
C ILE A 230 10.64 -4.35 11.25
N ALA A 231 9.70 -3.80 12.03
CA ALA A 231 9.99 -3.21 13.33
C ALA A 231 10.45 -4.24 14.37
N PHE A 232 9.81 -5.41 14.42
CA PHE A 232 10.12 -6.46 15.41
C PHE A 232 11.24 -7.41 14.96
N LEU A 233 11.31 -7.70 13.66
CA LEU A 233 12.18 -8.70 13.07
C LEU A 233 12.98 -8.15 11.89
N PRO A 234 13.71 -7.04 12.08
CA PRO A 234 14.44 -6.40 10.98
C PRO A 234 15.47 -7.33 10.32
N GLY A 235 16.08 -8.22 11.10
CA GLY A 235 17.03 -9.20 10.59
C GLY A 235 16.44 -10.13 9.52
N TYR A 236 15.12 -10.30 9.51
CA TYR A 236 14.41 -11.18 8.57
C TYR A 236 13.65 -10.42 7.48
N PHE A 237 13.13 -9.21 7.80
CA PHE A 237 12.16 -8.52 6.93
C PHE A 237 12.59 -7.12 6.48
N ALA A 238 13.76 -6.60 6.92
CA ALA A 238 14.22 -5.30 6.44
C ALA A 238 14.60 -5.30 4.95
N VAL A 239 15.10 -6.42 4.44
CA VAL A 239 15.55 -6.59 3.05
C VAL A 239 14.97 -7.88 2.49
N ASN A 240 14.59 -7.85 1.21
CA ASN A 240 14.16 -9.04 0.49
C ASN A 240 15.31 -10.05 0.37
N THR A 241 15.19 -11.17 1.07
CA THR A 241 16.22 -12.20 1.12
C THR A 241 16.32 -13.04 -0.17
N ASN A 242 15.29 -12.98 -1.02
CA ASN A 242 15.23 -13.72 -2.28
C ASN A 242 15.76 -12.91 -3.48
N LEU A 243 16.26 -11.68 -3.23
CA LEU A 243 16.76 -10.81 -4.28
C LEU A 243 18.19 -11.16 -4.67
N ASP A 244 18.46 -11.12 -5.95
CA ASP A 244 19.82 -11.22 -6.47
C ASP A 244 20.57 -9.89 -6.26
N LEU A 245 21.56 -9.90 -5.36
CA LEU A 245 22.36 -8.71 -5.06
C LEU A 245 23.22 -8.28 -6.26
N VAL A 246 23.52 -9.16 -7.22
CA VAL A 246 24.23 -8.82 -8.45
C VAL A 246 23.34 -7.95 -9.34
N GLU A 247 22.05 -8.29 -9.47
CA GLU A 247 21.07 -7.47 -10.20
C GLU A 247 20.92 -6.09 -9.54
N VAL A 248 20.87 -6.04 -8.21
CA VAL A 248 20.80 -4.79 -7.44
C VAL A 248 22.03 -3.93 -7.71
N LYS A 249 23.23 -4.50 -7.64
CA LYS A 249 24.49 -3.80 -7.88
C LYS A 249 24.55 -3.24 -9.30
N THR A 250 24.12 -4.02 -10.28
CA THR A 250 24.04 -3.59 -11.67
C THR A 250 23.07 -2.40 -11.83
N SER A 251 21.90 -2.48 -11.20
CA SER A 251 20.91 -1.40 -11.20
C SER A 251 21.44 -0.15 -10.52
N LEU A 252 22.19 -0.30 -9.41
CA LEU A 252 22.84 0.80 -8.69
C LEU A 252 23.86 1.53 -9.57
N ILE A 253 24.72 0.78 -10.25
CA ILE A 253 25.71 1.34 -11.18
C ILE A 253 25.00 2.14 -12.28
N GLN A 254 23.94 1.60 -12.87
CA GLN A 254 23.15 2.32 -13.88
C GLN A 254 22.54 3.61 -13.33
N VAL A 255 21.95 3.58 -12.14
CA VAL A 255 21.38 4.78 -11.51
C VAL A 255 22.44 5.85 -11.31
N ARG A 256 23.60 5.49 -10.76
CA ARG A 256 24.72 6.44 -10.52
C ARG A 256 25.22 7.03 -11.83
N GLN A 257 25.44 6.22 -12.87
CA GLN A 257 25.92 6.68 -14.17
C GLN A 257 24.94 7.62 -14.86
N ILE A 258 23.61 7.35 -14.78
CA ILE A 258 22.61 8.20 -15.40
C ILE A 258 22.44 9.50 -14.60
N VAL A 259 22.35 9.41 -13.26
CA VAL A 259 22.19 10.59 -12.43
C VAL A 259 23.41 11.51 -12.54
N ALA A 260 24.61 10.98 -12.66
CA ALA A 260 25.83 11.78 -12.86
C ALA A 260 25.86 12.57 -14.20
N LYS A 261 25.02 12.22 -15.18
CA LYS A 261 24.87 12.98 -16.44
C LYS A 261 23.95 14.19 -16.31
N ILE A 262 23.20 14.31 -15.22
CA ILE A 262 22.24 15.40 -15.02
C ILE A 262 23.00 16.71 -14.82
N ASP A 263 22.71 17.71 -15.66
CA ASP A 263 23.18 19.07 -15.45
C ASP A 263 22.43 19.67 -14.26
N THR A 264 23.16 20.12 -13.26
CA THR A 264 22.58 20.69 -12.04
C THR A 264 22.27 22.19 -12.15
N VAL A 265 22.74 22.87 -13.20
CA VAL A 265 22.57 24.32 -13.36
C VAL A 265 21.10 24.73 -13.51
N PRO A 266 20.24 24.02 -14.31
CA PRO A 266 18.83 24.38 -14.46
C PRO A 266 17.94 23.89 -13.30
N LEU A 267 18.48 23.12 -12.34
CA LEU A 267 17.68 22.49 -11.27
C LEU A 267 17.32 23.48 -10.17
N SER A 268 16.12 23.34 -9.62
CA SER A 268 15.74 23.99 -8.38
C SER A 268 16.55 23.46 -7.17
N GLU A 269 16.61 24.22 -6.10
CA GLU A 269 17.33 23.84 -4.88
C GLU A 269 16.90 22.48 -4.33
N LYS A 270 15.60 22.15 -4.40
CA LYS A 270 15.04 20.84 -3.99
C LYS A 270 15.46 19.69 -4.91
N GLU A 271 15.63 19.94 -6.19
CA GLU A 271 16.08 18.96 -7.17
C GLU A 271 17.58 18.68 -7.03
N VAL A 272 18.38 19.74 -6.79
CA VAL A 272 19.80 19.62 -6.47
C VAL A 272 19.99 18.81 -5.18
N GLU A 273 19.18 19.05 -4.17
CA GLU A 273 19.20 18.26 -2.94
C GLU A 273 18.87 16.78 -3.22
N SER A 274 17.88 16.52 -4.08
CA SER A 274 17.49 15.16 -4.47
C SER A 274 18.61 14.46 -5.25
N TYR A 275 19.27 15.18 -6.17
CA TYR A 275 20.45 14.71 -6.91
C TYR A 275 21.56 14.25 -5.96
N HIS A 276 21.96 15.10 -5.00
CA HIS A 276 23.00 14.76 -4.03
C HIS A 276 22.59 13.59 -3.12
N LYS A 277 21.33 13.50 -2.73
CA LYS A 277 20.83 12.38 -1.93
C LYS A 277 20.89 11.05 -2.66
N VAL A 278 20.62 11.02 -3.97
CA VAL A 278 20.72 9.79 -4.76
C VAL A 278 22.17 9.33 -4.86
N LEU A 279 23.11 10.25 -5.15
CA LEU A 279 24.52 9.90 -5.26
C LEU A 279 25.08 9.42 -3.92
N LYS A 280 24.84 10.16 -2.84
CA LYS A 280 25.31 9.79 -1.50
C LYS A 280 24.77 8.43 -1.05
N ALA A 281 23.46 8.21 -1.19
CA ALA A 281 22.86 6.92 -0.85
C ALA A 281 23.34 5.78 -1.78
N GLY A 282 23.67 6.11 -3.02
CA GLY A 282 24.33 5.20 -3.96
C GLY A 282 25.71 4.77 -3.51
N ASP A 283 26.53 5.72 -3.02
CA ASP A 283 27.87 5.43 -2.48
C ASP A 283 27.77 4.58 -1.21
N GLU A 284 26.85 4.93 -0.29
CA GLU A 284 26.60 4.15 0.93
C GLU A 284 26.20 2.69 0.60
N LEU A 285 25.34 2.50 -0.40
CA LEU A 285 24.90 1.17 -0.81
C LEU A 285 26.03 0.37 -1.48
N ASP A 286 26.83 1.01 -2.31
CA ASP A 286 27.95 0.39 -3.02
C ASP A 286 29.03 -0.13 -2.05
N THR A 287 29.30 0.61 -0.96
CA THR A 287 30.25 0.17 0.09
C THR A 287 29.81 -1.11 0.80
N ILE A 288 28.51 -1.37 0.88
CA ILE A 288 27.98 -2.55 1.56
C ILE A 288 27.85 -3.73 0.58
N LEU A 289 27.51 -3.46 -0.69
CA LEU A 289 27.31 -4.50 -1.71
C LEU A 289 28.64 -4.97 -2.32
N VAL A 290 29.42 -5.68 -1.53
CA VAL A 290 30.69 -6.29 -1.97
C VAL A 290 30.41 -7.55 -2.79
N ASP A 291 31.28 -7.86 -3.76
CA ASP A 291 31.16 -9.03 -4.61
C ASP A 291 31.17 -10.33 -3.79
N GLY A 292 30.29 -11.25 -4.13
CA GLY A 292 30.12 -12.52 -3.41
C GLY A 292 29.32 -12.43 -2.11
N LEU A 293 28.75 -11.27 -1.81
CA LEU A 293 27.88 -11.09 -0.66
C LEU A 293 26.51 -11.73 -0.93
N THR A 294 25.98 -12.40 0.08
CA THR A 294 24.61 -12.91 0.09
C THR A 294 23.79 -12.25 1.17
N THR A 295 22.49 -12.12 0.97
CA THR A 295 21.58 -11.51 1.97
C THR A 295 21.63 -12.17 3.34
N ALA A 296 21.97 -13.49 3.38
CA ALA A 296 22.13 -14.24 4.62
C ALA A 296 23.34 -13.83 5.47
N LYS A 297 24.38 -13.28 4.83
CA LYS A 297 25.61 -12.84 5.50
C LYS A 297 25.56 -11.40 6.03
N LEU A 298 24.50 -10.67 5.71
CA LEU A 298 24.32 -9.28 6.14
C LEU A 298 23.96 -9.22 7.63
N SER A 299 24.62 -8.34 8.38
CA SER A 299 24.19 -7.98 9.74
C SER A 299 22.85 -7.25 9.72
N VAL A 300 22.19 -7.15 10.88
CA VAL A 300 20.93 -6.40 11.01
C VAL A 300 21.13 -4.93 10.64
N ASP A 301 22.22 -4.32 11.12
CA ASP A 301 22.54 -2.91 10.81
C ASP A 301 22.80 -2.70 9.33
N GLN A 302 23.52 -3.60 8.66
CA GLN A 302 23.73 -3.54 7.21
C GLN A 302 22.40 -3.63 6.45
N LYS A 303 21.48 -4.51 6.87
CA LYS A 303 20.15 -4.60 6.27
C LYS A 303 19.35 -3.30 6.42
N PHE A 304 19.42 -2.65 7.57
CA PHE A 304 18.81 -1.33 7.75
C PHE A 304 19.45 -0.25 6.88
N GLN A 305 20.77 -0.22 6.81
CA GLN A 305 21.48 0.74 5.95
C GLN A 305 21.12 0.54 4.48
N ILE A 306 21.11 -0.71 4.01
CA ILE A 306 20.68 -1.06 2.64
C ILE A 306 19.23 -0.60 2.39
N ARG A 307 18.30 -0.89 3.30
CA ARG A 307 16.93 -0.44 3.20
C ARG A 307 16.82 1.07 3.13
N LYS A 308 17.49 1.78 4.02
CA LYS A 308 17.48 3.25 4.07
C LYS A 308 18.04 3.86 2.78
N ALA A 309 19.15 3.34 2.29
CA ALA A 309 19.77 3.80 1.04
C ALA A 309 18.83 3.54 -0.15
N ALA A 310 18.26 2.34 -0.26
CA ALA A 310 17.30 1.98 -1.33
C ALA A 310 16.07 2.89 -1.34
N LEU A 311 15.45 3.13 -0.18
CA LEU A 311 14.31 4.05 -0.05
C LEU A 311 14.69 5.49 -0.43
N THR A 312 15.87 5.94 -0.04
CA THR A 312 16.39 7.28 -0.37
C THR A 312 16.61 7.42 -1.87
N ILE A 313 17.23 6.43 -2.51
CA ILE A 313 17.44 6.41 -3.96
C ILE A 313 16.10 6.45 -4.69
N ASN A 314 15.18 5.52 -4.35
CA ASN A 314 13.88 5.42 -5.04
C ASN A 314 13.06 6.71 -4.92
N LYS A 315 12.99 7.30 -3.71
CA LYS A 315 12.24 8.54 -3.46
C LYS A 315 12.80 9.72 -4.26
N ASN A 316 14.11 9.92 -4.22
CA ASN A 316 14.72 11.09 -4.85
C ASN A 316 14.94 10.91 -6.35
N ALA A 317 15.24 9.70 -6.83
CA ALA A 317 15.27 9.41 -8.26
C ALA A 317 13.90 9.62 -8.91
N LYS A 318 12.79 9.26 -8.22
CA LYS A 318 11.43 9.54 -8.70
C LYS A 318 11.20 11.04 -8.90
N LYS A 319 11.63 11.89 -7.95
CA LYS A 319 11.53 13.35 -8.08
C LYS A 319 12.29 13.88 -9.30
N LEU A 320 13.50 13.36 -9.54
CA LEU A 320 14.31 13.73 -10.71
C LEU A 320 13.67 13.26 -12.03
N ILE A 321 13.05 12.08 -12.04
CA ILE A 321 12.34 11.51 -13.20
C ILE A 321 11.10 12.32 -13.58
N GLU A 322 10.41 12.88 -12.59
CA GLU A 322 9.16 13.64 -12.75
C GLU A 322 9.40 15.14 -12.99
N SER A 323 10.65 15.60 -12.84
CA SER A 323 11.01 17.00 -13.05
C SER A 323 11.14 17.34 -14.54
N GLU A 324 10.53 18.44 -14.95
CA GLU A 324 10.67 19.00 -16.29
C GLU A 324 12.05 19.68 -16.53
N SER A 325 12.73 20.04 -15.45
CA SER A 325 14.05 20.69 -15.49
C SER A 325 15.19 19.71 -15.76
N VAL A 326 14.94 18.40 -15.62
CA VAL A 326 15.94 17.35 -15.81
C VAL A 326 16.02 16.95 -17.29
N ALA A 327 17.06 17.43 -17.97
CA ALA A 327 17.33 17.09 -19.36
C ALA A 327 18.04 15.74 -19.50
N LEU A 328 17.30 14.64 -19.50
CA LEU A 328 17.81 13.31 -19.81
C LEU A 328 17.27 12.83 -21.17
N SER A 329 18.06 12.01 -21.88
CA SER A 329 17.57 11.32 -23.07
C SER A 329 16.39 10.39 -22.69
N ALA A 330 15.46 10.14 -23.62
CA ALA A 330 14.36 9.20 -23.40
C ALA A 330 14.87 7.79 -23.03
N THR A 331 16.04 7.40 -23.55
CA THR A 331 16.70 6.13 -23.23
C THR A 331 17.19 6.11 -21.78
N ASP A 332 17.91 7.16 -21.35
CA ASP A 332 18.41 7.27 -19.98
C ASP A 332 17.27 7.37 -18.97
N LEU A 333 16.22 8.14 -19.30
CA LEU A 333 15.03 8.25 -18.46
C LEU A 333 14.33 6.89 -18.26
N ASN A 334 14.16 6.12 -19.32
CA ASN A 334 13.58 4.78 -19.26
C ASN A 334 14.49 3.80 -18.51
N ALA A 335 15.81 3.90 -18.68
CA ALA A 335 16.78 3.09 -17.96
C ALA A 335 16.75 3.42 -16.45
N LEU A 336 16.70 4.70 -16.09
CA LEU A 336 16.59 5.14 -14.70
C LEU A 336 15.28 4.64 -14.05
N LYS A 337 14.14 4.74 -14.75
CA LYS A 337 12.86 4.18 -14.31
C LYS A 337 12.93 2.68 -14.06
N ARG A 338 13.58 1.92 -14.94
CA ARG A 338 13.73 0.46 -14.77
C ARG A 338 14.65 0.08 -13.64
N ALA A 339 15.78 0.78 -13.49
CA ALA A 339 16.76 0.50 -12.45
C ALA A 339 16.23 0.83 -11.05
N THR A 340 15.43 1.89 -10.91
CA THR A 340 14.84 2.30 -9.63
C THR A 340 13.58 1.52 -9.30
N ALA A 341 12.54 1.57 -10.15
CA ALA A 341 11.22 0.99 -9.86
C ALA A 341 11.11 -0.51 -10.22
N GLY A 342 12.08 -1.05 -10.97
CA GLY A 342 12.07 -2.43 -11.43
C GLY A 342 10.94 -2.76 -12.41
N LYS A 343 10.78 -4.04 -12.71
CA LYS A 343 9.63 -4.54 -13.48
C LYS A 343 8.44 -4.70 -12.54
N LYS A 344 7.30 -4.11 -12.90
CA LYS A 344 6.05 -4.38 -12.19
C LYS A 344 5.70 -5.86 -12.31
N ALA A 345 5.27 -6.46 -11.21
CA ALA A 345 4.75 -7.82 -11.24
C ALA A 345 3.59 -7.93 -12.27
N PRO A 346 3.43 -9.09 -12.94
CA PRO A 346 2.30 -9.32 -13.83
C PRO A 346 0.96 -9.04 -13.13
N PHE A 347 -0.06 -8.66 -13.91
CA PHE A 347 -1.39 -8.35 -13.35
C PHE A 347 -1.96 -9.49 -12.49
N PHE A 348 -1.66 -10.72 -12.84
CA PHE A 348 -1.96 -11.93 -12.05
C PHE A 348 -0.65 -12.55 -11.54
N SER A 349 -0.17 -12.09 -10.39
CA SER A 349 0.94 -12.72 -9.68
C SER A 349 0.41 -13.35 -8.39
N PHE A 350 0.35 -14.67 -8.36
CA PHE A 350 0.01 -15.39 -7.14
C PHE A 350 1.25 -15.55 -6.25
N GLY A 351 1.14 -15.11 -5.01
CA GLY A 351 2.20 -15.31 -4.02
C GLY A 351 3.12 -14.11 -3.84
N ALA A 352 4.33 -14.34 -3.33
CA ALA A 352 5.29 -13.30 -3.01
C ALA A 352 5.50 -12.33 -4.18
N SER A 353 5.05 -11.09 -4.00
CA SER A 353 5.26 -10.04 -4.98
C SER A 353 6.53 -9.29 -4.61
N SER A 354 7.46 -9.20 -5.55
CA SER A 354 8.65 -8.38 -5.42
C SER A 354 8.88 -7.59 -6.71
N SER A 355 9.35 -6.36 -6.56
CA SER A 355 9.90 -5.60 -7.66
C SER A 355 11.32 -6.10 -7.98
N SER A 356 11.85 -5.79 -9.16
CA SER A 356 13.28 -5.97 -9.48
C SER A 356 14.05 -4.67 -9.25
N GLY A 357 15.34 -4.65 -9.46
CA GLY A 357 16.17 -3.46 -9.29
C GLY A 357 16.27 -3.00 -7.83
N ILE A 358 16.51 -1.70 -7.63
CA ILE A 358 16.68 -1.13 -6.29
C ILE A 358 15.39 -1.20 -5.47
N ALA A 359 14.22 -1.01 -6.10
CA ALA A 359 12.93 -1.16 -5.42
C ALA A 359 12.72 -2.58 -4.88
N GLY A 360 13.22 -3.60 -5.57
CA GLY A 360 13.11 -4.99 -5.14
C GLY A 360 13.70 -5.29 -3.76
N ILE A 361 14.60 -4.43 -3.28
CA ILE A 361 15.18 -4.54 -1.93
C ILE A 361 14.11 -4.36 -0.86
N THR A 362 13.21 -3.40 -1.07
CA THR A 362 12.24 -2.94 -0.06
C THR A 362 10.81 -3.34 -0.40
N ASP A 363 10.51 -3.49 -1.70
CA ASP A 363 9.16 -3.68 -2.23
C ASP A 363 8.85 -5.16 -2.40
N PHE A 364 8.62 -5.84 -1.29
CA PHE A 364 8.27 -7.25 -1.25
C PHE A 364 7.29 -7.55 -0.11
N ALA A 365 6.56 -8.63 -0.26
CA ALA A 365 5.76 -9.23 0.79
C ALA A 365 5.87 -10.77 0.70
N PRO A 366 6.15 -11.47 1.80
CA PRO A 366 6.14 -12.92 1.81
C PRO A 366 4.74 -13.47 1.47
N ALA A 367 4.69 -14.61 0.78
CA ALA A 367 3.42 -15.21 0.38
C ALA A 367 2.47 -15.46 1.57
N TRP A 368 2.99 -15.93 2.71
CA TRP A 368 2.18 -16.19 3.89
C TRP A 368 1.49 -14.92 4.46
N VAL A 369 2.14 -13.74 4.33
CA VAL A 369 1.52 -12.45 4.72
C VAL A 369 0.34 -12.16 3.81
N MET A 370 0.50 -12.36 2.51
CA MET A 370 -0.60 -12.17 1.55
C MET A 370 -1.77 -13.10 1.85
N TRP A 371 -1.51 -14.37 2.14
CA TRP A 371 -2.55 -15.35 2.52
C TRP A 371 -3.26 -14.95 3.81
N LEU A 372 -2.50 -14.56 4.83
CA LEU A 372 -3.05 -14.17 6.13
C LEU A 372 -4.00 -12.97 6.00
N VAL A 373 -3.58 -11.93 5.29
CA VAL A 373 -4.36 -10.72 5.06
C VAL A 373 -5.57 -11.00 4.16
N ALA A 374 -5.39 -11.82 3.11
CA ALA A 374 -6.48 -12.20 2.21
C ALA A 374 -7.59 -12.97 2.94
N LEU A 375 -7.22 -13.88 3.83
CA LEU A 375 -8.17 -14.61 4.66
C LEU A 375 -8.91 -13.65 5.61
N SER A 376 -8.20 -12.75 6.27
CA SER A 376 -8.81 -11.78 7.19
C SER A 376 -9.82 -10.89 6.47
N LEU A 377 -9.44 -10.28 5.34
CA LEU A 377 -10.32 -9.43 4.53
C LEU A 377 -11.50 -10.20 3.97
N GLY A 378 -11.25 -11.37 3.35
CA GLY A 378 -12.30 -12.20 2.75
C GLY A 378 -13.33 -12.69 3.75
N LEU A 379 -12.87 -13.18 4.93
CA LEU A 379 -13.76 -13.61 6.02
C LEU A 379 -14.55 -12.42 6.59
N GLY A 380 -13.91 -11.27 6.78
CA GLY A 380 -14.60 -10.05 7.20
C GLY A 380 -15.72 -9.65 6.24
N THR A 381 -15.48 -9.74 4.93
CA THR A 381 -16.49 -9.45 3.91
C THR A 381 -17.70 -10.41 3.95
N MET A 382 -17.52 -11.63 4.45
CA MET A 382 -18.60 -12.65 4.54
C MET A 382 -19.52 -12.49 5.75
N VAL A 383 -19.19 -11.60 6.68
CA VAL A 383 -19.98 -11.30 7.89
C VAL A 383 -21.00 -10.20 7.61
#